data_b0105db437e1e95c540ac2e79e156fd3
#
_entry.id   b0105db437e1e95c540ac2e79e156fd3
#
_cell.length_a   1.000
_cell.length_b   1.000
_cell.length_c   1.000
_cell.angle_alpha   90.00
_cell.angle_beta   90.00
_cell.angle_gamma   90.00
#
_symmetry.space_group_name_H-M   'P 1'
#
loop_
_entity.id
_entity.type
_entity.pdbx_description
1 polymer ?
#
loop_
_entity_poly.entity_id
_entity_poly.type
_entity_poly.pdbx_seq_one_letter_code
_entity_poly.pdbx_strand_id
1 'polypeptide(L)'
;QTVKYLKDVYKGKEMTFKVKARRARKNYPLNSMEINMDLGEKILDAIPQMKVDVHKPDIELNVEIRNKINIYSEFIPGPGGMPVGTNGKATLLLSGGIDSPVAGYMIAKRGVIIDAVYFHAPPYTSERAKQKVIDLAKLVAVYSGPINLHIVNFTDIQLYIYDQCPHDELTIIMRRYMMKIAEHFALKEESLGLITGESITE
;
A
#
# COMPACT_ATOMS: atom_id res chain seq x y z
N GLN A 1 -32.28 -11.42 -7.32
CA GLN A 1 -31.05 -11.27 -6.52
C GLN A 1 -30.84 -9.81 -6.08
N THR A 2 -30.97 -8.82 -6.97
CA THR A 2 -30.80 -7.38 -6.67
C THR A 2 -31.73 -6.90 -5.56
N VAL A 3 -33.02 -7.20 -5.64
CA VAL A 3 -34.01 -6.84 -4.62
C VAL A 3 -33.70 -7.49 -3.27
N LYS A 4 -33.29 -8.77 -3.28
CA LYS A 4 -32.88 -9.46 -2.06
C LYS A 4 -31.67 -8.76 -1.42
N TYR A 5 -30.64 -8.46 -2.20
CA TYR A 5 -29.46 -7.73 -1.74
C TYR A 5 -29.82 -6.40 -1.08
N LEU A 6 -30.66 -5.58 -1.72
CA LEU A 6 -31.07 -4.29 -1.16
C LEU A 6 -31.86 -4.45 0.13
N LYS A 7 -32.78 -5.42 0.21
CA LYS A 7 -33.56 -5.69 1.43
C LYS A 7 -32.66 -6.15 2.59
N ASP A 8 -31.66 -6.99 2.31
CA ASP A 8 -30.76 -7.53 3.31
C ASP A 8 -29.79 -6.44 3.85
N VAL A 9 -29.26 -5.59 2.98
CA VAL A 9 -28.25 -4.56 3.33
C VAL A 9 -28.91 -3.31 3.94
N TYR A 10 -29.99 -2.81 3.33
CA TYR A 10 -30.57 -1.52 3.71
C TYR A 10 -31.83 -1.60 4.57
N LYS A 11 -32.32 -2.81 4.85
CA LYS A 11 -33.40 -3.12 5.81
C LYS A 11 -34.65 -2.24 5.69
N GLY A 12 -35.03 -1.89 4.46
CA GLY A 12 -36.26 -1.12 4.20
C GLY A 12 -36.22 0.36 4.59
N LYS A 13 -35.04 0.95 4.72
CA LYS A 13 -34.90 2.41 4.93
C LYS A 13 -35.39 3.18 3.71
N GLU A 14 -35.99 4.35 3.95
CA GLU A 14 -36.30 5.31 2.88
C GLU A 14 -35.02 5.92 2.35
N MET A 15 -34.66 5.63 1.10
CA MET A 15 -33.40 6.04 0.48
C MET A 15 -33.59 6.24 -1.03
N THR A 16 -32.76 7.11 -1.60
CA THR A 16 -32.69 7.28 -3.05
C THR A 16 -31.63 6.36 -3.66
N PHE A 17 -31.87 5.90 -4.88
CA PHE A 17 -30.94 5.03 -5.57
C PHE A 17 -30.81 5.32 -7.07
N LYS A 18 -29.68 4.88 -7.63
CA LYS A 18 -29.40 4.86 -9.06
C LYS A 18 -28.81 3.51 -9.44
N VAL A 19 -29.31 2.91 -10.51
CA VAL A 19 -28.70 1.71 -11.09
C VAL A 19 -27.66 2.12 -12.12
N LYS A 20 -26.47 1.49 -12.07
CA LYS A 20 -25.37 1.70 -12.98
C LYS A 20 -24.88 0.36 -13.52
N ALA A 21 -25.43 -0.04 -14.65
CA ALA A 21 -25.06 -1.29 -15.31
C ALA A 21 -23.86 -1.11 -16.23
N ARG A 22 -22.92 -2.06 -16.18
CA ARG A 22 -21.77 -2.16 -17.05
C ARG A 22 -21.69 -3.56 -17.64
N ARG A 23 -21.56 -3.65 -18.96
CA ARG A 23 -21.41 -4.93 -19.68
C ARG A 23 -19.99 -5.08 -20.20
N ALA A 24 -19.29 -6.10 -19.75
CA ALA A 24 -18.06 -6.58 -20.40
C ALA A 24 -18.39 -7.47 -21.60
N ARG A 25 -19.53 -8.20 -21.58
CA ARG A 25 -20.03 -9.00 -22.69
C ARG A 25 -21.02 -8.19 -23.51
N LYS A 26 -20.67 -7.88 -24.76
CA LYS A 26 -21.55 -7.15 -25.69
C LYS A 26 -22.71 -7.98 -26.22
N ASN A 27 -22.62 -9.31 -26.19
CA ASN A 27 -23.65 -10.26 -26.62
C ASN A 27 -24.77 -10.52 -25.58
N TYR A 28 -24.78 -9.80 -24.47
CA TYR A 28 -25.91 -9.86 -23.52
C TYR A 28 -27.15 -9.20 -24.16
N PRO A 29 -28.35 -9.78 -24.04
CA PRO A 29 -29.56 -9.36 -24.78
C PRO A 29 -29.94 -7.88 -24.59
N LEU A 30 -29.80 -7.38 -23.34
CA LEU A 30 -30.14 -6.00 -23.00
C LEU A 30 -28.88 -5.12 -23.02
N ASN A 31 -29.04 -3.87 -23.45
CA ASN A 31 -27.99 -2.86 -23.31
C ASN A 31 -27.95 -2.29 -21.86
N SER A 32 -26.89 -1.53 -21.51
CA SER A 32 -26.72 -1.05 -20.14
C SER A 32 -27.86 -0.11 -19.68
N MET A 33 -28.43 0.64 -20.59
CA MET A 33 -29.55 1.55 -20.30
C MET A 33 -30.85 0.78 -20.04
N GLU A 34 -31.13 -0.22 -20.86
CA GLU A 34 -32.27 -1.13 -20.66
C GLU A 34 -32.18 -1.90 -19.36
N ILE A 35 -30.98 -2.35 -18.96
CA ILE A 35 -30.75 -2.99 -17.68
C ILE A 35 -30.99 -2.02 -16.52
N ASN A 36 -30.55 -0.75 -16.63
CA ASN A 36 -30.80 0.25 -15.62
C ASN A 36 -32.29 0.48 -15.42
N MET A 37 -33.07 0.57 -16.50
CA MET A 37 -34.51 0.79 -16.48
C MET A 37 -35.25 -0.43 -15.90
N ASP A 38 -35.00 -1.63 -16.42
CA ASP A 38 -35.62 -2.88 -15.97
C ASP A 38 -35.36 -3.17 -14.46
N LEU A 39 -34.13 -2.96 -14.02
CA LEU A 39 -33.80 -3.13 -12.61
C LEU A 39 -34.36 -2.01 -11.74
N GLY A 40 -34.39 -0.78 -12.24
CA GLY A 40 -34.98 0.37 -11.55
C GLY A 40 -36.46 0.15 -11.25
N GLU A 41 -37.23 -0.25 -12.27
CA GLU A 41 -38.65 -0.60 -12.16
C GLU A 41 -38.87 -1.73 -11.14
N LYS A 42 -38.17 -2.86 -11.27
CA LYS A 42 -38.27 -3.99 -10.36
C LYS A 42 -37.91 -3.66 -8.91
N ILE A 43 -37.00 -2.70 -8.68
CA ILE A 43 -36.65 -2.24 -7.34
C ILE A 43 -37.79 -1.40 -6.75
N LEU A 44 -38.34 -0.46 -7.53
CA LEU A 44 -39.44 0.39 -7.10
C LEU A 44 -40.69 -0.44 -6.74
N ASP A 45 -41.03 -1.44 -7.56
CA ASP A 45 -42.17 -2.31 -7.33
C ASP A 45 -41.99 -3.17 -6.04
N ALA A 46 -40.76 -3.63 -5.80
CA ALA A 46 -40.46 -4.53 -4.70
C ALA A 46 -40.14 -3.83 -3.37
N ILE A 47 -39.75 -2.56 -3.42
CA ILE A 47 -39.35 -1.75 -2.25
C ILE A 47 -39.94 -0.33 -2.41
N PRO A 48 -41.24 -0.12 -2.09
CA PRO A 48 -41.93 1.16 -2.30
C PRO A 48 -41.32 2.37 -1.56
N GLN A 49 -40.49 2.13 -0.53
CA GLN A 49 -39.79 3.15 0.23
C GLN A 49 -38.62 3.77 -0.51
N MET A 50 -38.13 3.11 -1.57
CA MET A 50 -37.01 3.60 -2.37
C MET A 50 -37.50 4.54 -3.49
N LYS A 51 -36.70 5.58 -3.79
CA LYS A 51 -36.95 6.53 -4.86
C LYS A 51 -35.74 6.62 -5.80
N VAL A 52 -35.99 6.88 -7.08
CA VAL A 52 -34.87 7.05 -8.04
C VAL A 52 -34.35 8.48 -7.97
N ASP A 53 -33.04 8.64 -7.79
CA ASP A 53 -32.33 9.91 -8.01
C ASP A 53 -31.08 9.63 -8.84
N VAL A 54 -31.05 10.16 -10.07
CA VAL A 54 -29.93 9.95 -11.02
C VAL A 54 -28.79 10.94 -10.81
N HIS A 55 -29.00 12.01 -10.05
CA HIS A 55 -28.01 13.07 -9.86
C HIS A 55 -27.23 12.91 -8.55
N LYS A 56 -27.93 12.71 -7.44
CA LYS A 56 -27.33 12.58 -6.12
C LYS A 56 -27.99 11.46 -5.30
N PRO A 57 -27.83 10.20 -5.73
CA PRO A 57 -28.42 9.07 -5.03
C PRO A 57 -27.69 8.78 -3.72
N ASP A 58 -28.43 8.32 -2.70
CA ASP A 58 -27.85 7.75 -1.48
C ASP A 58 -27.12 6.43 -1.77
N ILE A 59 -27.63 5.68 -2.77
CA ILE A 59 -27.10 4.37 -3.17
C ILE A 59 -26.83 4.34 -4.68
N GLU A 60 -25.57 4.14 -5.08
CA GLU A 60 -25.24 3.79 -6.46
C GLU A 60 -25.16 2.27 -6.57
N LEU A 61 -26.19 1.63 -7.12
CA LEU A 61 -26.22 0.19 -7.31
C LEU A 61 -25.49 -0.19 -8.59
N ASN A 62 -24.33 -0.75 -8.47
CA ASN A 62 -23.52 -1.21 -9.59
C ASN A 62 -23.88 -2.63 -9.98
N VAL A 63 -24.07 -2.88 -11.27
CA VAL A 63 -24.38 -4.18 -11.86
C VAL A 63 -23.41 -4.47 -12.99
N GLU A 64 -22.45 -5.34 -12.75
CA GLU A 64 -21.46 -5.74 -13.76
C GLU A 64 -21.79 -7.09 -14.37
N ILE A 65 -22.00 -7.12 -15.69
CA ILE A 65 -22.25 -8.32 -16.46
C ILE A 65 -20.94 -8.78 -17.11
N ARG A 66 -20.33 -9.81 -16.52
CA ARG A 66 -19.14 -10.51 -17.00
C ARG A 66 -19.48 -11.99 -17.24
N ASN A 67 -18.61 -12.92 -16.89
CA ASN A 67 -18.92 -14.35 -16.83
C ASN A 67 -19.95 -14.69 -15.75
N LYS A 68 -19.94 -13.87 -14.69
CA LYS A 68 -20.97 -13.83 -13.63
C LYS A 68 -21.53 -12.42 -13.57
N ILE A 69 -22.72 -12.28 -12.98
CA ILE A 69 -23.31 -10.97 -12.68
C ILE A 69 -22.90 -10.60 -11.26
N ASN A 70 -22.17 -9.48 -11.14
CA ASN A 70 -21.81 -8.92 -9.84
C ASN A 70 -22.71 -7.75 -9.52
N ILE A 71 -23.24 -7.70 -8.30
CA ILE A 71 -24.11 -6.64 -7.78
C ILE A 71 -23.51 -6.11 -6.50
N TYR A 72 -23.26 -4.81 -6.44
CA TYR A 72 -22.66 -4.16 -5.27
C TYR A 72 -23.05 -2.67 -5.23
N SER A 73 -23.08 -2.10 -4.04
CA SER A 73 -23.41 -0.69 -3.80
C SER A 73 -22.35 0.03 -2.97
N GLU A 74 -21.37 -0.70 -2.45
CA GLU A 74 -20.32 -0.14 -1.62
C GLU A 74 -18.97 -0.29 -2.30
N PHE A 75 -18.17 0.77 -2.22
CA PHE A 75 -16.80 0.82 -2.68
C PHE A 75 -15.88 1.00 -1.47
N ILE A 76 -15.12 -0.04 -1.15
CA ILE A 76 -14.11 0.04 -0.10
C ILE A 76 -12.79 0.40 -0.76
N PRO A 77 -12.28 1.63 -0.56
CA PRO A 77 -11.01 2.03 -1.16
C PRO A 77 -9.87 1.25 -0.50
N GLY A 78 -9.09 0.56 -1.32
CA GLY A 78 -7.85 -0.05 -0.89
C GLY A 78 -6.69 0.96 -0.85
N PRO A 79 -5.51 0.57 -0.35
CA PRO A 79 -4.32 1.43 -0.30
C PRO A 79 -3.83 1.85 -1.69
N GLY A 80 -4.31 1.21 -2.74
CA GLY A 80 -3.84 1.39 -4.12
C GLY A 80 -2.40 0.92 -4.31
N GLY A 81 -1.86 1.12 -5.51
CA GLY A 81 -0.53 0.65 -5.87
C GLY A 81 -0.55 -0.65 -6.68
N MET A 82 0.60 -1.31 -6.75
CA MET A 82 0.79 -2.58 -7.45
C MET A 82 0.88 -3.73 -6.44
N PRO A 83 0.48 -4.95 -6.80
CA PRO A 83 0.67 -6.10 -5.92
C PRO A 83 2.15 -6.29 -5.54
N VAL A 84 2.40 -6.59 -4.27
CA VAL A 84 3.75 -6.82 -3.75
C VAL A 84 4.44 -7.95 -4.52
N GLY A 85 5.69 -7.75 -4.90
CA GLY A 85 6.51 -8.72 -5.64
C GLY A 85 6.41 -8.62 -7.17
N THR A 86 5.56 -7.75 -7.72
CA THR A 86 5.47 -7.59 -9.18
C THR A 86 6.68 -6.91 -9.82
N ASN A 87 7.43 -6.12 -9.04
CA ASN A 87 8.57 -5.33 -9.51
C ASN A 87 9.88 -5.64 -8.77
N GLY A 88 10.06 -6.93 -8.42
CA GLY A 88 11.31 -7.39 -7.81
C GLY A 88 11.46 -7.00 -6.34
N LYS A 89 12.70 -6.89 -5.89
CA LYS A 89 13.09 -6.70 -4.50
C LYS A 89 14.11 -5.56 -4.37
N ALA A 90 14.06 -4.81 -3.28
CA ALA A 90 15.04 -3.77 -2.97
C ALA A 90 15.34 -3.73 -1.47
N THR A 91 16.52 -3.24 -1.11
CA THR A 91 16.98 -3.15 0.27
C THR A 91 16.92 -1.70 0.75
N LEU A 92 16.14 -1.45 1.78
CA LEU A 92 15.93 -0.15 2.40
C LEU A 92 16.97 0.10 3.50
N LEU A 93 17.69 1.22 3.43
CA LEU A 93 18.44 1.72 4.57
C LEU A 93 17.45 2.38 5.55
N LEU A 94 17.02 1.61 6.55
CA LEU A 94 16.01 2.04 7.50
C LEU A 94 16.64 2.73 8.70
N SER A 95 16.15 3.92 9.04
CA SER A 95 16.60 4.70 10.19
C SER A 95 15.42 4.98 11.15
N GLY A 96 15.72 5.58 12.30
CA GLY A 96 14.70 6.04 13.25
C GLY A 96 14.02 7.37 12.85
N GLY A 97 14.37 7.96 11.70
CA GLY A 97 13.72 9.13 11.13
C GLY A 97 12.41 8.78 10.41
N ILE A 98 11.72 9.81 9.92
CA ILE A 98 10.45 9.66 9.21
C ILE A 98 10.64 9.39 7.70
N ASP A 99 11.73 9.82 7.12
CA ASP A 99 11.94 9.79 5.66
C ASP A 99 12.16 8.38 5.14
N SER A 100 13.01 7.58 5.81
CA SER A 100 13.33 6.23 5.34
C SER A 100 12.12 5.27 5.34
N PRO A 101 11.25 5.20 6.38
CA PRO A 101 10.06 4.36 6.30
C PRO A 101 9.05 4.86 5.25
N VAL A 102 8.97 6.18 5.01
CA VAL A 102 8.13 6.76 3.95
C VAL A 102 8.66 6.35 2.58
N ALA A 103 9.98 6.45 2.34
CA ALA A 103 10.61 5.99 1.10
C ALA A 103 10.34 4.49 0.86
N GLY A 104 10.50 3.66 1.90
CA GLY A 104 10.17 2.24 1.86
C GLY A 104 8.71 1.99 1.47
N TYR A 105 7.77 2.66 2.11
CA TYR A 105 6.35 2.57 1.77
C TYR A 105 6.06 2.99 0.32
N MET A 106 6.64 4.10 -0.14
CA MET A 106 6.42 4.60 -1.51
C MET A 106 6.91 3.61 -2.58
N ILE A 107 8.03 2.94 -2.33
CA ILE A 107 8.58 1.94 -3.24
C ILE A 107 7.81 0.62 -3.14
N ALA A 108 7.47 0.17 -1.93
CA ALA A 108 6.62 -1.01 -1.72
C ALA A 108 5.27 -0.88 -2.45
N LYS A 109 4.65 0.29 -2.40
CA LYS A 109 3.41 0.60 -3.12
C LYS A 109 3.53 0.45 -4.64
N ARG A 110 4.72 0.44 -5.18
CA ARG A 110 5.01 0.17 -6.61
C ARG A 110 5.24 -1.32 -6.89
N GLY A 111 4.94 -2.20 -5.94
CA GLY A 111 5.02 -3.65 -6.11
C GLY A 111 6.40 -4.25 -5.80
N VAL A 112 7.28 -3.50 -5.15
CA VAL A 112 8.63 -3.96 -4.77
C VAL A 112 8.59 -4.63 -3.40
N ILE A 113 9.21 -5.81 -3.27
CA ILE A 113 9.47 -6.44 -1.97
C ILE A 113 10.57 -5.65 -1.27
N ILE A 114 10.39 -5.36 0.01
CA ILE A 114 11.36 -4.60 0.79
C ILE A 114 12.03 -5.50 1.80
N ASP A 115 13.37 -5.56 1.76
CA ASP A 115 14.20 -5.91 2.91
C ASP A 115 14.82 -4.64 3.49
N ALA A 116 15.31 -4.69 4.72
CA ALA A 116 15.85 -3.50 5.36
C ALA A 116 17.18 -3.78 6.08
N VAL A 117 18.04 -2.77 6.09
CA VAL A 117 19.30 -2.75 6.86
C VAL A 117 19.24 -1.56 7.82
N TYR A 118 19.53 -1.81 9.09
CA TYR A 118 19.66 -0.81 10.13
C TYR A 118 21.04 -0.87 10.78
N PHE A 119 21.68 0.27 10.93
CA PHE A 119 23.00 0.39 11.57
C PHE A 119 22.82 0.80 13.03
N HIS A 120 23.18 -0.09 13.93
CA HIS A 120 23.10 0.10 15.39
C HIS A 120 24.52 0.25 15.94
N ALA A 121 24.78 1.29 16.70
CA ALA A 121 26.11 1.58 17.27
C ALA A 121 26.03 1.81 18.78
N PRO A 122 25.82 0.79 19.61
CA PRO A 122 25.85 0.92 21.05
C PRO A 122 27.28 1.27 21.53
N PRO A 123 27.45 2.11 22.56
CA PRO A 123 26.43 2.78 23.38
C PRO A 123 25.89 4.10 22.78
N TYR A 124 26.36 4.53 21.59
CA TYR A 124 25.99 5.80 20.96
C TYR A 124 24.54 5.81 20.46
N THR A 125 24.01 4.64 20.11
CA THR A 125 22.58 4.47 19.83
C THR A 125 21.94 3.59 20.91
N SER A 126 20.83 4.03 21.47
CA SER A 126 20.13 3.33 22.54
C SER A 126 19.33 2.13 22.04
N GLU A 127 19.03 1.15 22.90
CA GLU A 127 18.09 0.07 22.61
C GLU A 127 16.69 0.59 22.27
N ARG A 128 16.29 1.74 22.85
CA ARG A 128 15.02 2.40 22.49
C ARG A 128 15.01 2.87 21.04
N ALA A 129 16.14 3.37 20.53
CA ALA A 129 16.27 3.74 19.12
C ALA A 129 16.15 2.52 18.19
N LYS A 130 16.77 1.40 18.56
CA LYS A 130 16.64 0.14 17.83
C LYS A 130 15.21 -0.39 17.85
N GLN A 131 14.52 -0.35 19.00
CA GLN A 131 13.13 -0.75 19.10
C GLN A 131 12.24 0.11 18.20
N LYS A 132 12.46 1.44 18.17
CA LYS A 132 11.75 2.34 17.27
C LYS A 132 11.87 1.92 15.79
N VAL A 133 13.07 1.54 15.35
CA VAL A 133 13.30 1.08 13.97
C VAL A 133 12.56 -0.23 13.70
N ILE A 134 12.54 -1.15 14.64
CA ILE A 134 11.77 -2.40 14.54
C ILE A 134 10.27 -2.08 14.38
N ASP A 135 9.76 -1.13 15.15
CA ASP A 135 8.34 -0.75 15.09
C ASP A 135 8.00 -0.04 13.76
N LEU A 136 8.91 0.80 13.26
CA LEU A 136 8.76 1.40 11.93
C LEU A 136 8.78 0.34 10.81
N ALA A 137 9.66 -0.66 10.90
CA ALA A 137 9.67 -1.79 9.97
C ALA A 137 8.33 -2.54 9.97
N LYS A 138 7.75 -2.79 11.15
CA LYS A 138 6.43 -3.42 11.28
C LYS A 138 5.31 -2.58 10.62
N LEU A 139 5.36 -1.26 10.77
CA LEU A 139 4.38 -0.37 10.13
C LEU A 139 4.49 -0.42 8.60
N VAL A 140 5.70 -0.42 8.05
CA VAL A 140 5.91 -0.56 6.60
C VAL A 140 5.46 -1.94 6.14
N ALA A 141 5.72 -3.00 6.92
CA ALA A 141 5.35 -4.38 6.61
C ALA A 141 3.84 -4.60 6.43
N VAL A 142 2.99 -3.77 7.05
CA VAL A 142 1.52 -3.81 6.82
C VAL A 142 1.18 -3.64 5.34
N TYR A 143 2.00 -2.89 4.59
CA TYR A 143 1.77 -2.56 3.18
C TYR A 143 2.69 -3.33 2.23
N SER A 144 3.92 -3.62 2.65
CA SER A 144 4.95 -4.29 1.82
C SER A 144 4.97 -5.81 1.97
N GLY A 145 4.22 -6.37 2.92
CA GLY A 145 4.42 -7.75 3.36
C GLY A 145 5.64 -7.90 4.29
N PRO A 146 6.05 -9.13 4.59
CA PRO A 146 7.17 -9.39 5.51
C PRO A 146 8.45 -8.68 5.08
N ILE A 147 9.17 -8.10 6.05
CA ILE A 147 10.46 -7.43 5.85
C ILE A 147 11.54 -8.19 6.64
N ASN A 148 12.61 -8.62 5.97
CA ASN A 148 13.81 -9.09 6.64
C ASN A 148 14.63 -7.87 7.09
N LEU A 149 14.68 -7.64 8.40
CA LEU A 149 15.44 -6.53 8.99
C LEU A 149 16.81 -7.00 9.46
N HIS A 150 17.86 -6.63 8.74
CA HIS A 150 19.24 -6.86 9.12
C HIS A 150 19.73 -5.76 10.06
N ILE A 151 20.09 -6.12 11.29
CA ILE A 151 20.62 -5.17 12.28
C ILE A 151 22.14 -5.34 12.33
N VAL A 152 22.85 -4.35 11.85
CA VAL A 152 24.32 -4.34 11.76
C VAL A 152 24.88 -3.61 12.96
N ASN A 153 25.77 -4.27 13.73
CA ASN A 153 26.56 -3.56 14.72
C ASN A 153 27.64 -2.72 14.02
N PHE A 154 27.50 -1.42 14.13
CA PHE A 154 28.38 -0.46 13.45
C PHE A 154 29.39 0.21 14.38
N THR A 155 29.41 -0.15 15.67
CA THR A 155 30.24 0.52 16.71
C THR A 155 31.72 0.47 16.37
N ASP A 156 32.28 -0.71 16.10
CA ASP A 156 33.72 -0.86 15.86
C ASP A 156 34.16 -0.14 14.58
N ILE A 157 33.32 -0.19 13.54
CA ILE A 157 33.56 0.51 12.27
C ILE A 157 33.52 2.02 12.50
N GLN A 158 32.55 2.52 13.24
CA GLN A 158 32.43 3.95 13.57
C GLN A 158 33.64 4.45 14.36
N LEU A 159 34.09 3.69 15.38
CA LEU A 159 35.26 4.05 16.18
C LEU A 159 36.54 4.04 15.32
N TYR A 160 36.70 3.02 14.48
CA TYR A 160 37.84 2.94 13.58
C TYR A 160 37.89 4.12 12.59
N ILE A 161 36.76 4.50 12.00
CA ILE A 161 36.67 5.66 11.11
C ILE A 161 37.00 6.93 11.88
N TYR A 162 36.49 7.10 13.10
CA TYR A 162 36.76 8.25 13.95
C TYR A 162 38.25 8.42 14.26
N ASP A 163 38.96 7.32 14.49
CA ASP A 163 40.38 7.32 14.84
C ASP A 163 41.30 7.52 13.61
N GLN A 164 40.91 6.99 12.45
CA GLN A 164 41.77 6.93 11.27
C GLN A 164 41.48 7.97 10.18
N CYS A 165 40.37 8.70 10.26
CA CYS A 165 39.93 9.58 9.18
C CYS A 165 39.84 11.04 9.61
N PRO A 166 39.96 12.00 8.68
CA PRO A 166 39.75 13.41 8.95
C PRO A 166 38.37 13.69 9.53
N HIS A 167 38.30 14.46 10.62
CA HIS A 167 37.04 14.72 11.32
C HIS A 167 35.98 15.40 10.45
N ASP A 168 36.39 16.24 9.49
CA ASP A 168 35.52 16.96 8.57
C ASP A 168 34.82 16.03 7.57
N GLU A 169 35.39 14.85 7.33
CA GLU A 169 34.89 13.88 6.35
C GLU A 169 34.17 12.67 6.99
N LEU A 170 34.13 12.57 8.31
CA LEU A 170 33.61 11.40 9.03
C LEU A 170 32.22 10.98 8.57
N THR A 171 31.31 11.93 8.41
CA THR A 171 29.93 11.66 7.98
C THR A 171 29.88 11.04 6.58
N ILE A 172 30.66 11.57 5.65
CA ILE A 172 30.72 11.08 4.27
C ILE A 172 31.32 9.68 4.23
N ILE A 173 32.41 9.49 4.97
CA ILE A 173 33.10 8.18 5.04
C ILE A 173 32.20 7.13 5.68
N MET A 174 31.56 7.43 6.81
CA MET A 174 30.59 6.52 7.45
C MET A 174 29.46 6.13 6.50
N ARG A 175 28.85 7.11 5.82
CA ARG A 175 27.79 6.85 4.83
C ARG A 175 28.27 5.92 3.72
N ARG A 176 29.48 6.13 3.21
CA ARG A 176 30.08 5.28 2.18
C ARG A 176 30.22 3.83 2.65
N TYR A 177 30.65 3.61 3.89
CA TYR A 177 30.73 2.25 4.47
C TYR A 177 29.33 1.66 4.68
N MET A 178 28.38 2.44 5.17
CA MET A 178 26.99 1.99 5.32
C MET A 178 26.40 1.55 3.97
N MET A 179 26.65 2.32 2.90
CA MET A 179 26.19 1.95 1.54
C MET A 179 26.84 0.64 1.06
N LYS A 180 28.14 0.44 1.27
CA LYS A 180 28.83 -0.80 0.89
C LYS A 180 28.32 -2.03 1.67
N ILE A 181 28.03 -1.87 2.96
CA ILE A 181 27.48 -2.94 3.79
C ILE A 181 26.04 -3.24 3.33
N ALA A 182 25.25 -2.21 3.06
CA ALA A 182 23.89 -2.39 2.55
C ALA A 182 23.89 -3.06 1.18
N GLU A 183 24.83 -2.73 0.29
CA GLU A 183 25.03 -3.40 -1.00
C GLU A 183 25.34 -4.89 -0.82
N HIS A 184 26.20 -5.23 0.15
CA HIS A 184 26.49 -6.64 0.46
C HIS A 184 25.23 -7.42 0.85
N PHE A 185 24.37 -6.86 1.72
CA PHE A 185 23.09 -7.48 2.05
C PHE A 185 22.15 -7.52 0.87
N ALA A 186 22.09 -6.45 0.07
CA ALA A 186 21.25 -6.41 -1.12
C ALA A 186 21.62 -7.53 -2.12
N LEU A 187 22.90 -7.73 -2.38
CA LEU A 187 23.37 -8.82 -3.26
C LEU A 187 23.05 -10.19 -2.68
N LYS A 188 23.24 -10.38 -1.37
CA LYS A 188 22.93 -11.64 -0.69
C LYS A 188 21.45 -12.00 -0.75
N GLU A 189 20.58 -10.99 -0.66
CA GLU A 189 19.12 -11.15 -0.67
C GLU A 189 18.51 -10.99 -2.09
N GLU A 190 19.33 -10.95 -3.13
CA GLU A 190 18.94 -10.80 -4.53
C GLU A 190 18.09 -9.52 -4.78
N SER A 191 18.40 -8.45 -4.07
CA SER A 191 17.79 -7.14 -4.26
C SER A 191 18.38 -6.43 -5.48
N LEU A 192 17.51 -5.75 -6.25
CA LEU A 192 17.91 -5.04 -7.46
C LEU A 192 18.55 -3.68 -7.20
N GLY A 193 18.43 -3.16 -5.97
CA GLY A 193 19.01 -1.87 -5.61
C GLY A 193 18.75 -1.48 -4.16
N LEU A 194 19.30 -0.33 -3.78
CA LEU A 194 19.17 0.27 -2.46
C LEU A 194 18.13 1.40 -2.49
N ILE A 195 17.41 1.55 -1.38
CA ILE A 195 16.45 2.65 -1.14
C ILE A 195 16.98 3.47 0.03
N THR A 196 17.09 4.77 -0.17
CA THR A 196 17.42 5.75 0.88
C THR A 196 16.29 6.76 1.03
N GLY A 197 16.10 7.27 2.24
CA GLY A 197 15.14 8.33 2.55
C GLY A 197 15.79 9.72 2.59
N GLU A 198 16.82 9.95 1.80
CA GLU A 198 17.52 11.23 1.76
C GLU A 198 16.89 12.16 0.73
N SER A 199 16.74 13.44 1.08
CA SER A 199 16.43 14.48 0.10
C SER A 199 17.71 14.90 -0.61
N ILE A 200 17.64 15.09 -1.92
CA ILE A 200 18.70 15.77 -2.67
C ILE A 200 18.50 17.25 -2.38
N THR A 201 19.21 17.76 -1.39
CA THR A 201 19.33 19.21 -1.22
C THR A 201 20.43 19.69 -2.15
N GLU A 202 20.09 20.64 -2.98
CA GLU A 202 21.05 21.42 -3.80
C GLU A 202 22.08 22.11 -2.92
#